data_639ada0932d713b941601d478ef86332
#
_entry.id   639ada0932d713b941601d478ef86332
#
_cell.length_a   1.000
_cell.length_b   1.000
_cell.length_c   1.000
_cell.angle_alpha   90.00
_cell.angle_beta   90.00
_cell.angle_gamma   90.00
#
_symmetry.space_group_name_H-M   'P 1'
#
loop_
_entity.id
_entity.type
_entity.pdbx_description
1 polymer ?
#
loop_
_entity_poly.entity_id
_entity_poly.type
_entity_poly.pdbx_seq_one_letter_code
_entity_poly.pdbx_strand_id
1 'polypeptide(L)' 'MTLREAKTIARHLGLTLRKVRSGDYRGNFRDGNEATACYTDNLEDAVNTAVEMARKRAL' A
#
# COMPACT_ATOMS: atom_id res chain seq x y z
N MET A 1 -8.72 -11.81 -3.23
CA MET A 1 -7.65 -10.95 -3.80
C MET A 1 -6.28 -11.54 -3.52
N THR A 2 -5.39 -11.51 -4.49
CA THR A 2 -4.02 -11.97 -4.32
C THR A 2 -3.09 -10.78 -4.09
N LEU A 3 -1.90 -11.06 -3.54
CA LEU A 3 -0.88 -10.03 -3.36
C LEU A 3 -0.49 -9.41 -4.70
N ARG A 4 -0.45 -10.21 -5.76
CA ARG A 4 -0.13 -9.73 -7.10
C ARG A 4 -1.15 -8.69 -7.59
N GLU A 5 -2.42 -8.99 -7.40
CA GLU A 5 -3.50 -8.06 -7.75
C GLU A 5 -3.40 -6.78 -6.93
N ALA A 6 -3.15 -6.91 -5.64
CA ALA A 6 -3.01 -5.76 -4.75
C ALA A 6 -1.83 -4.88 -5.16
N LYS A 7 -0.70 -5.49 -5.52
CA LYS A 7 0.47 -4.74 -6.00
C LYS A 7 0.15 -3.97 -7.27
N THR A 8 -0.61 -4.57 -8.18
CA THR A 8 -1.00 -3.92 -9.43
C THR A 8 -1.87 -2.71 -9.16
N ILE A 9 -2.84 -2.85 -8.26
CA ILE A 9 -3.71 -1.74 -7.88
C ILE A 9 -2.89 -0.61 -7.27
N ALA A 10 -2.00 -0.94 -6.33
CA ALA A 10 -1.16 0.06 -5.67
C ALA A 10 -0.30 0.82 -6.69
N ARG A 11 0.28 0.10 -7.64
CA ARG A 11 1.10 0.70 -8.69
C ARG A 11 0.32 1.74 -9.49
N HIS A 12 -0.91 1.41 -9.86
CA HIS A 12 -1.76 2.35 -10.61
C HIS A 12 -2.09 3.60 -9.80
N LEU A 13 -2.05 3.50 -8.48
CA LEU A 13 -2.30 4.64 -7.59
C LEU A 13 -1.03 5.42 -7.25
N GLY A 14 0.11 5.01 -7.77
CA GLY A 14 1.39 5.66 -7.46
C GLY A 14 2.00 5.21 -6.15
N LEU A 15 1.59 4.05 -5.65
CA LEU A 15 2.12 3.47 -4.42
C LEU A 15 2.83 2.16 -4.71
N THR A 16 3.53 1.65 -3.70
CA THR A 16 4.10 0.32 -3.70
C THR A 16 3.49 -0.47 -2.55
N LEU A 17 3.34 -1.76 -2.75
CA LEU A 17 2.82 -2.66 -1.72
C LEU A 17 3.65 -3.91 -1.72
N ARG A 18 4.05 -4.36 -0.53
CA ARG A 18 4.83 -5.60 -0.40
C ARG A 18 4.57 -6.26 0.94
N LYS A 19 4.79 -7.57 0.97
CA LYS A 19 4.74 -8.32 2.22
C LYS A 19 6.12 -8.25 2.87
N VAL A 20 6.15 -7.87 4.14
CA VAL A 20 7.39 -7.76 4.89
C VAL A 20 7.62 -9.01 5.72
N ARG A 21 8.82 -9.12 6.30
CA ARG A 21 9.26 -10.33 7.02
C ARG A 21 8.33 -10.71 8.18
N SER A 22 7.72 -9.74 8.84
CA SER A 22 6.81 -10.00 9.95
C SER A 22 5.48 -10.64 9.52
N GLY A 23 5.23 -10.68 8.21
CA GLY A 23 3.96 -11.18 7.68
C GLY A 23 2.95 -10.09 7.37
N ASP A 24 3.26 -8.86 7.75
CA ASP A 24 2.40 -7.72 7.44
C ASP A 24 2.62 -7.25 6.00
N TYR A 25 1.67 -6.47 5.51
CA TYR A 25 1.80 -5.80 4.22
C TYR A 25 2.17 -4.35 4.45
N ARG A 26 3.16 -3.88 3.72
CA ARG A 26 3.65 -2.51 3.81
C ARG A 26 3.25 -1.75 2.55
N GLY A 27 2.45 -0.70 2.74
CA GLY A 27 2.07 0.19 1.65
C GLY A 27 2.72 1.55 1.83
N ASN A 28 3.18 2.16 0.75
CA ASN A 28 3.81 3.46 0.79
C ASN A 28 3.76 4.12 -0.58
N PHE A 29 3.91 5.44 -0.62
CA PHE A 29 4.15 6.15 -1.86
C PHE A 29 5.48 5.72 -2.44
N ARG A 30 5.63 5.78 -3.76
CA ARG A 30 6.90 5.43 -4.42
C ARG A 30 8.06 6.28 -3.92
N ASP A 31 7.81 7.56 -3.71
CA ASP A 31 8.80 8.52 -3.24
C ASP A 31 8.71 8.73 -1.72
N GLY A 32 7.93 7.91 -1.04
CA GLY A 32 7.74 8.02 0.40
C GLY A 32 8.88 7.42 1.20
N ASN A 33 8.96 7.81 2.48
CA ASN A 33 9.91 7.25 3.43
C ASN A 33 9.16 6.51 4.54
N GLU A 34 9.86 6.02 5.55
CA GLU A 34 9.23 5.27 6.65
C GLU A 34 8.13 6.05 7.36
N ALA A 35 8.23 7.38 7.39
CA ALA A 35 7.21 8.20 8.07
C ALA A 35 5.85 8.10 7.40
N THR A 36 5.80 7.79 6.11
CA THR A 36 4.54 7.66 5.36
C THR A 36 4.13 6.21 5.14
N ALA A 37 4.93 5.24 5.58
CA ALA A 37 4.62 3.82 5.38
C ALA A 37 3.46 3.39 6.28
N CYS A 38 2.58 2.57 5.74
CA CYS A 38 1.47 1.98 6.48
C CYS A 38 1.59 0.47 6.50
N TYR A 39 1.33 -0.13 7.64
CA TYR A 39 1.43 -1.57 7.84
C TYR A 39 0.07 -2.14 8.25
N THR A 40 -0.28 -3.27 7.69
CA THR A 40 -1.50 -3.99 8.06
C THR A 40 -1.30 -5.48 7.83
N ASP A 41 -2.01 -6.30 8.59
CA ASP A 41 -1.95 -7.75 8.45
C ASP A 41 -3.01 -8.29 7.48
N ASN A 42 -3.83 -7.43 6.93
CA ASN A 42 -4.92 -7.81 6.01
C ASN A 42 -4.68 -7.18 4.64
N LEU A 43 -4.67 -8.02 3.60
CA LEU A 43 -4.38 -7.56 2.24
C LEU A 43 -5.43 -6.59 1.71
N GLU A 44 -6.70 -6.83 2.00
CA GLU A 44 -7.76 -5.93 1.56
C GLU A 44 -7.66 -4.56 2.25
N ASP A 45 -7.32 -4.56 3.54
CA ASP A 45 -7.08 -3.32 4.28
C ASP A 45 -5.88 -2.57 3.70
N ALA A 46 -4.86 -3.30 3.25
CA ALA A 46 -3.69 -2.69 2.63
C ALA A 46 -4.09 -1.95 1.35
N VAL A 47 -4.94 -2.54 0.53
CA VAL A 47 -5.44 -1.91 -0.69
C VAL A 47 -6.30 -0.70 -0.35
N ASN A 48 -7.20 -0.84 0.61
CA ASN A 48 -8.05 0.27 1.03
C ASN A 48 -7.22 1.43 1.57
N THR A 49 -6.18 1.14 2.34
CA THR A 49 -5.26 2.15 2.84
C THR A 49 -4.54 2.84 1.70
N ALA A 50 -4.09 2.08 0.69
CA ALA A 50 -3.43 2.65 -0.48
C ALA A 50 -4.36 3.61 -1.23
N VAL A 51 -5.63 3.23 -1.39
CA VAL A 51 -6.62 4.09 -2.03
C VAL A 51 -6.78 5.40 -1.26
N GLU A 52 -6.89 5.31 0.07
CA GLU A 52 -7.05 6.50 0.91
C GLU A 52 -5.82 7.40 0.85
N MET A 53 -4.62 6.82 0.86
CA MET A 53 -3.37 7.58 0.75
C MET A 53 -3.30 8.33 -0.59
N ALA A 54 -3.63 7.65 -1.67
CA ALA A 54 -3.63 8.25 -3.00
C ALA A 54 -4.65 9.39 -3.08
N ARG A 55 -5.83 9.17 -2.51
CA ARG A 55 -6.91 10.16 -2.52
C ARG A 55 -6.51 11.42 -1.75
N LYS A 56 -5.94 11.26 -0.57
CA LYS A 56 -5.51 12.40 0.26
C LYS A 56 -4.39 13.19 -0.43
N ARG A 57 -3.49 12.47 -1.08
CA ARG A 57 -2.38 13.13 -1.78
C ARG A 57 -2.84 13.91 -3.00
N ALA A 58 -3.91 13.46 -3.64
CA ALA A 58 -4.47 14.12 -4.83
C ALA A 58 -5.18 15.43 -4.49
N LEU A 59 -5.56 15.62 -3.24
CA LEU A 59 -6.18 16.86 -2.79
C LEU A 59 -5.11 17.92 -2.53
#